data_dc3726a5b3267e43d59d1a518d910816
#
_entry.id   dc3726a5b3267e43d59d1a518d910816
#
_cell.length_a   1.000
_cell.length_b   1.000
_cell.length_c   1.000
_cell.angle_alpha   90.00
_cell.angle_beta   90.00
_cell.angle_gamma   90.00
#
_symmetry.space_group_name_H-M   'P 1'
#
loop_
_entity.id
_entity.type
_entity.pdbx_description
1 polymer ?
#
loop_
_entity_poly.entity_id
_entity_poly.type
_entity_poly.pdbx_seq_one_letter_code
_entity_poly.pdbx_strand_id
1 'polypeptide(L)'
;MLDREACIVLNMISGVGYVKYTALREAFGSPSAVFGRSAEELRRVSGIGQALAGRIASYEWEKELAAELELADKAGVRILTLFDEGYPDVLRHLYDPPLCLYVRGRLPALPENAVAVVGSRRMSAYGERMTRSIT
;
A
#
# COMPACT_ATOMS: atom_id res chain seq x y z
N MET A 1 -13.68 -2.85 11.81
CA MET A 1 -12.40 -2.71 11.07
C MET A 1 -11.78 -1.38 11.40
N LEU A 2 -10.50 -1.35 11.76
CA LEU A 2 -9.73 -0.12 11.99
C LEU A 2 -9.32 0.52 10.66
N ASP A 3 -9.07 1.84 10.64
CA ASP A 3 -8.64 2.54 9.41
C ASP A 3 -7.30 2.02 8.88
N ARG A 4 -6.41 1.59 9.78
CA ARG A 4 -5.17 0.93 9.43
C ARG A 4 -5.42 -0.39 8.65
N GLU A 5 -6.32 -1.22 9.14
CA GLU A 5 -6.71 -2.47 8.48
C GLU A 5 -7.35 -2.21 7.13
N ALA A 6 -8.23 -1.21 7.07
CA ALA A 6 -8.87 -0.79 5.83
C ALA A 6 -7.86 -0.30 4.79
N CYS A 7 -6.79 0.38 5.22
CA CYS A 7 -5.70 0.78 4.34
C CYS A 7 -4.99 -0.42 3.73
N ILE A 8 -4.71 -1.46 4.54
CA ILE A 8 -4.11 -2.72 4.05
C ILE A 8 -5.03 -3.38 3.02
N VAL A 9 -6.30 -3.53 3.35
CA VAL A 9 -7.27 -4.17 2.44
C VAL A 9 -7.40 -3.41 1.12
N LEU A 10 -7.52 -2.08 1.17
CA LEU A 10 -7.58 -1.25 -0.04
C LEU A 10 -6.32 -1.38 -0.89
N ASN A 11 -5.13 -1.51 -0.27
CA ASN A 11 -3.88 -1.76 -0.98
C ASN A 11 -3.85 -3.12 -1.69
N MET A 12 -4.54 -4.12 -1.16
CA MET A 12 -4.61 -5.46 -1.76
C MET A 12 -5.54 -5.50 -2.98
N ILE A 13 -6.50 -4.55 -3.08
CA ILE A 13 -7.45 -4.50 -4.19
C ILE A 13 -6.76 -3.92 -5.43
N SER A 14 -6.56 -4.78 -6.45
CA SER A 14 -5.96 -4.36 -7.72
C SER A 14 -6.69 -3.15 -8.34
N GLY A 15 -5.92 -2.11 -8.62
CA GLY A 15 -6.42 -0.87 -9.19
C GLY A 15 -6.75 0.22 -8.17
N VAL A 16 -6.55 -0.03 -6.87
CA VAL A 16 -6.57 0.99 -5.82
C VAL A 16 -5.13 1.40 -5.53
N GLY A 17 -4.74 2.59 -5.96
CA GLY A 17 -3.52 3.28 -5.55
C GLY A 17 -3.87 4.48 -4.67
N TYR A 18 -2.88 5.25 -4.28
CA TYR A 18 -3.03 6.38 -3.37
C TYR A 18 -4.10 7.40 -3.80
N VAL A 19 -4.14 7.74 -5.09
CA VAL A 19 -5.11 8.71 -5.63
C VAL A 19 -6.55 8.24 -5.39
N LYS A 20 -6.85 6.98 -5.70
CA LYS A 20 -8.18 6.41 -5.50
C LYS A 20 -8.50 6.17 -4.03
N TYR A 21 -7.51 5.75 -3.26
CA TYR A 21 -7.63 5.64 -1.82
C TYR A 21 -8.00 6.98 -1.19
N THR A 22 -7.34 8.06 -1.56
CA THR A 22 -7.62 9.41 -1.06
C THR A 22 -9.03 9.86 -1.45
N ALA A 23 -9.43 9.66 -2.73
CA ALA A 23 -10.77 9.98 -3.18
C ALA A 23 -11.87 9.21 -2.41
N LEU A 24 -11.64 7.91 -2.15
CA LEU A 24 -12.56 7.09 -1.35
C LEU A 24 -12.63 7.58 0.11
N ARG A 25 -11.47 7.86 0.72
CA ARG A 25 -11.41 8.39 2.09
C ARG A 25 -12.12 9.74 2.23
N GLU A 26 -11.93 10.65 1.28
CA GLU A 26 -12.58 11.95 1.27
C GLU A 26 -14.09 11.83 1.08
N ALA A 27 -14.54 10.95 0.19
CA ALA A 27 -15.96 10.77 -0.09
C ALA A 27 -16.72 10.14 1.09
N PHE A 28 -16.09 9.23 1.84
CA PHE A 28 -16.74 8.48 2.93
C PHE A 28 -16.25 8.85 4.33
N GLY A 29 -15.29 9.78 4.46
CA GLY A 29 -14.77 10.29 5.72
C GLY A 29 -13.63 9.46 6.31
N SER A 30 -13.60 8.15 6.10
CA SER A 30 -12.53 7.26 6.57
C SER A 30 -12.32 6.07 5.63
N PRO A 31 -11.13 5.43 5.64
CA PRO A 31 -10.90 4.20 4.89
C PRO A 31 -11.81 3.04 5.29
N SER A 32 -12.10 2.91 6.57
CA SER A 32 -12.98 1.87 7.09
C SER A 32 -14.43 2.02 6.63
N ALA A 33 -14.90 3.26 6.44
CA ALA A 33 -16.25 3.56 5.97
C ALA A 33 -16.48 3.22 4.48
N VAL A 34 -15.43 2.89 3.74
CA VAL A 34 -15.53 2.41 2.33
C VAL A 34 -16.16 1.02 2.27
N PHE A 35 -15.85 0.18 3.25
CA PHE A 35 -16.37 -1.18 3.30
C PHE A 35 -17.82 -1.21 3.81
N GLY A 36 -18.64 -2.03 3.15
CA GLY A 36 -20.09 -2.04 3.37
C GLY A 36 -20.87 -1.08 2.48
N ARG A 37 -20.18 -0.28 1.64
CA ARG A 37 -20.84 0.54 0.62
C ARG A 37 -21.24 -0.30 -0.59
N SER A 38 -22.38 0.06 -1.17
CA SER A 38 -22.82 -0.55 -2.43
C SER A 38 -21.90 -0.13 -3.58
N ALA A 39 -21.83 -0.99 -4.62
CA ALA A 39 -21.11 -0.64 -5.85
C ALA A 39 -21.61 0.66 -6.49
N GLU A 40 -22.91 0.98 -6.32
CA GLU A 40 -23.48 2.21 -6.84
C GLU A 40 -22.97 3.45 -6.11
N GLU A 41 -22.86 3.41 -4.77
CA GLU A 41 -22.29 4.50 -3.98
C GLU A 41 -20.81 4.71 -4.33
N LEU A 42 -20.05 3.62 -4.42
CA LEU A 42 -18.62 3.65 -4.75
C LEU A 42 -18.37 4.25 -6.14
N ARG A 43 -19.22 3.97 -7.13
CA ARG A 43 -19.12 4.54 -8.47
C ARG A 43 -19.27 6.07 -8.54
N ARG A 44 -19.89 6.69 -7.54
CA ARG A 44 -20.03 8.14 -7.48
C ARG A 44 -18.73 8.84 -7.14
N VAL A 45 -17.75 8.08 -6.64
CA VAL A 45 -16.41 8.61 -6.32
C VAL A 45 -15.60 8.76 -7.60
N SER A 46 -14.97 9.92 -7.77
CA SER A 46 -14.14 10.21 -8.94
C SER A 46 -13.02 9.17 -9.10
N GLY A 47 -12.83 8.67 -10.31
CA GLY A 47 -11.82 7.65 -10.62
C GLY A 47 -12.20 6.21 -10.27
N ILE A 48 -13.39 5.98 -9.67
CA ILE A 48 -13.89 4.64 -9.36
C ILE A 48 -14.89 4.19 -10.41
N GLY A 49 -14.42 3.44 -11.39
CA GLY A 49 -15.28 2.86 -12.44
C GLY A 49 -16.06 1.62 -11.95
N GLN A 50 -17.04 1.19 -12.74
CA GLN A 50 -17.96 0.09 -12.39
C GLN A 50 -17.24 -1.20 -11.97
N ALA A 51 -16.20 -1.60 -12.71
CA ALA A 51 -15.45 -2.83 -12.42
C ALA A 51 -14.71 -2.76 -11.07
N LEU A 52 -14.15 -1.58 -10.73
CA LEU A 52 -13.46 -1.39 -9.45
C LEU A 52 -14.45 -1.29 -8.30
N ALA A 53 -15.55 -0.55 -8.48
CA ALA A 53 -16.62 -0.46 -7.48
C ALA A 53 -17.20 -1.85 -7.13
N GLY A 54 -17.43 -2.67 -8.15
CA GLY A 54 -17.88 -4.06 -7.95
C GLY A 54 -16.89 -4.89 -7.15
N ARG A 55 -15.57 -4.79 -7.47
CA ARG A 55 -14.52 -5.49 -6.72
C ARG A 55 -14.44 -5.07 -5.27
N ILE A 56 -14.51 -3.76 -4.99
CA ILE A 56 -14.48 -3.25 -3.61
C ILE A 56 -15.71 -3.73 -2.84
N ALA A 57 -16.90 -3.63 -3.42
CA ALA A 57 -18.16 -3.99 -2.76
C ALA A 57 -18.26 -5.49 -2.45
N SER A 58 -17.69 -6.36 -3.31
CA SER A 58 -17.71 -7.82 -3.15
C SER A 58 -16.47 -8.39 -2.49
N TYR A 59 -15.54 -7.53 -2.02
CA TYR A 59 -14.28 -8.01 -1.46
C TYR A 59 -14.48 -8.66 -0.09
N GLU A 60 -14.09 -9.92 0.05
CA GLU A 60 -14.15 -10.69 1.31
C GLU A 60 -13.02 -10.25 2.27
N TRP A 61 -13.08 -8.98 2.65
CA TRP A 61 -11.97 -8.29 3.32
C TRP A 61 -11.54 -8.95 4.64
N GLU A 62 -12.46 -9.52 5.42
CA GLU A 62 -12.14 -10.18 6.70
C GLU A 62 -11.20 -11.36 6.49
N LYS A 63 -11.55 -12.22 5.53
CA LYS A 63 -10.78 -13.41 5.19
C LYS A 63 -9.43 -13.05 4.57
N GLU A 64 -9.45 -12.15 3.62
CA GLU A 64 -8.24 -11.75 2.89
C GLU A 64 -7.26 -11.01 3.81
N LEU A 65 -7.75 -10.13 4.69
CA LEU A 65 -6.92 -9.45 5.68
C LEU A 65 -6.28 -10.45 6.66
N ALA A 66 -7.06 -11.41 7.17
CA ALA A 66 -6.54 -12.42 8.08
C ALA A 66 -5.44 -13.27 7.43
N ALA A 67 -5.65 -13.67 6.17
CA ALA A 67 -4.66 -14.43 5.40
C ALA A 67 -3.39 -13.63 5.15
N GLU A 68 -3.51 -12.33 4.82
CA GLU A 68 -2.38 -11.45 4.56
C GLU A 68 -1.54 -11.22 5.82
N LEU A 69 -2.19 -10.97 6.96
CA LEU A 69 -1.51 -10.78 8.24
C LEU A 69 -0.79 -12.07 8.69
N GLU A 70 -1.41 -13.24 8.51
CA GLU A 70 -0.79 -14.52 8.81
C GLU A 70 0.43 -14.80 7.91
N LEU A 71 0.32 -14.47 6.62
CA LEU A 71 1.42 -14.63 5.67
C LEU A 71 2.59 -13.70 6.01
N ALA A 72 2.30 -12.44 6.36
CA ALA A 72 3.31 -11.48 6.77
C ALA A 72 4.04 -11.95 8.05
N ASP A 73 3.31 -12.42 9.04
CA ASP A 73 3.87 -12.94 10.29
C ASP A 73 4.79 -14.15 10.03
N LYS A 74 4.31 -15.15 9.29
CA LYS A 74 5.11 -16.32 8.88
C LYS A 74 6.39 -15.96 8.13
N ALA A 75 6.34 -14.89 7.34
CA ALA A 75 7.50 -14.41 6.57
C ALA A 75 8.44 -13.50 7.39
N GLY A 76 8.11 -13.18 8.63
CA GLY A 76 8.83 -12.20 9.46
C GLY A 76 8.79 -10.79 8.86
N VAL A 77 7.68 -10.43 8.21
CA VAL A 77 7.44 -9.15 7.55
C VAL A 77 6.47 -8.31 8.38
N ARG A 78 6.81 -7.04 8.59
CA ARG A 78 5.90 -6.06 9.18
C ARG A 78 5.21 -5.28 8.08
N ILE A 79 3.91 -5.07 8.21
CA ILE A 79 3.15 -4.18 7.30
C ILE A 79 3.05 -2.83 7.98
N LEU A 80 3.63 -1.79 7.36
CA LEU A 80 3.50 -0.40 7.77
C LEU A 80 2.56 0.30 6.81
N THR A 81 1.61 1.03 7.35
CA THR A 81 0.65 1.85 6.61
C THR A 81 0.90 3.33 6.84
N LEU A 82 0.22 4.19 6.12
CA LEU A 82 0.27 5.64 6.32
C LEU A 82 -0.14 6.07 7.75
N PHE A 83 -0.80 5.20 8.52
CA PHE A 83 -1.21 5.46 9.91
C PHE A 83 -0.14 5.11 10.94
N ASP A 84 0.89 4.35 10.55
CA ASP A 84 1.91 3.89 11.47
C ASP A 84 3.01 4.94 11.67
N GLU A 85 3.43 5.19 12.91
CA GLU A 85 4.55 6.10 13.24
C GLU A 85 5.86 5.67 12.57
N GLY A 86 6.06 4.38 12.39
CA GLY A 86 7.22 3.82 11.72
C GLY A 86 7.22 3.94 10.19
N TYR A 87 6.17 4.52 9.59
CA TYR A 87 6.16 4.78 8.15
C TYR A 87 7.09 5.95 7.82
N PRO A 88 8.06 5.81 6.88
CA PRO A 88 9.05 6.84 6.61
C PRO A 88 8.44 8.15 6.11
N ASP A 89 8.75 9.26 6.77
CA ASP A 89 8.21 10.58 6.40
C ASP A 89 8.56 11.00 4.99
N VAL A 90 9.76 10.67 4.51
CA VAL A 90 10.18 10.96 3.13
C VAL A 90 9.25 10.34 2.08
N LEU A 91 8.63 9.20 2.39
CA LEU A 91 7.67 8.55 1.50
C LEU A 91 6.28 9.16 1.61
N ARG A 92 5.91 9.74 2.76
CA ARG A 92 4.61 10.43 2.95
C ARG A 92 4.47 11.65 2.04
N HIS A 93 5.60 12.30 1.73
CA HIS A 93 5.64 13.52 0.93
C HIS A 93 5.74 13.27 -0.58
N LEU A 94 5.73 12.02 -1.01
CA LEU A 94 5.65 11.70 -2.44
C LEU A 94 4.28 12.09 -2.99
N TYR A 95 4.23 12.38 -4.29
CA TYR A 95 2.97 12.63 -5.00
C TYR A 95 2.02 11.42 -4.94
N ASP A 96 2.55 10.22 -5.02
CA ASP A 96 1.82 8.94 -4.97
C ASP A 96 2.52 8.00 -3.95
N PRO A 97 2.33 8.24 -2.65
CA PRO A 97 2.98 7.44 -1.62
C PRO A 97 2.39 6.02 -1.58
N PRO A 98 3.20 4.99 -1.38
CA PRO A 98 2.70 3.64 -1.16
C PRO A 98 1.74 3.58 0.03
N LEU A 99 0.58 2.98 -0.13
CA LEU A 99 -0.39 2.82 0.98
C LEU A 99 0.16 1.93 2.09
N CYS A 100 0.93 0.88 1.71
CA CYS A 100 1.54 -0.06 2.62
C CYS A 100 2.99 -0.35 2.21
N LEU A 101 3.83 -0.56 3.22
CA LEU A 101 5.19 -1.05 3.07
C LEU A 101 5.31 -2.41 3.75
N TYR A 102 5.85 -3.38 3.05
CA TYR A 102 6.19 -4.70 3.59
C TYR A 102 7.67 -4.70 3.98
N VAL A 103 7.93 -4.65 5.29
CA VAL A 103 9.28 -4.44 5.83
C VAL A 103 9.79 -5.72 6.46
N ARG A 104 10.89 -6.23 5.94
CA ARG A 104 11.64 -7.33 6.55
C ARG A 104 12.92 -6.82 7.19
N GLY A 105 13.10 -7.13 8.46
CA GLY A 105 14.26 -6.67 9.23
C GLY A 105 14.05 -5.27 9.85
N ARG A 106 15.15 -4.53 10.01
CA ARG A 106 15.14 -3.18 10.58
C ARG A 106 14.92 -2.15 9.48
N LEU A 107 14.07 -1.19 9.74
CA LEU A 107 13.96 0.03 8.94
C LEU A 107 14.66 1.13 9.75
N PRO A 108 15.92 1.45 9.46
CA PRO A 108 16.61 2.53 10.12
C PRO A 108 16.00 3.87 9.72
N ALA A 109 16.27 4.92 10.53
CA ALA A 109 16.01 6.28 10.08
C ALA A 109 16.75 6.51 8.75
N LEU A 110 16.03 6.92 7.72
CA LEU A 110 16.65 7.20 6.43
C LEU A 110 17.55 8.43 6.59
N PRO A 111 18.83 8.37 6.17
CA PRO A 111 19.71 9.51 6.23
C PRO A 111 19.19 10.63 5.32
N GLU A 112 19.47 11.88 5.67
CA GLU A 112 19.10 13.06 4.85
C GLU A 112 19.64 12.96 3.42
N ASN A 113 20.81 12.32 3.26
CA ASN A 113 21.46 12.09 1.97
C ASN A 113 21.35 10.61 1.59
N ALA A 114 20.23 10.20 1.01
CA ALA A 114 20.03 8.87 0.49
C ALA A 114 20.22 8.84 -1.02
N VAL A 115 20.85 7.78 -1.52
CA VAL A 115 20.99 7.51 -2.96
C VAL A 115 20.16 6.29 -3.32
N ALA A 116 19.30 6.42 -4.32
CA ALA A 116 18.53 5.28 -4.83
C ALA A 116 19.32 4.56 -5.95
N VAL A 117 19.55 3.27 -5.76
CA VAL A 117 20.13 2.40 -6.80
C VAL A 117 18.99 1.64 -7.46
N VAL A 118 18.72 1.94 -8.72
CA VAL A 118 17.62 1.35 -9.49
C VAL A 118 18.13 0.61 -10.71
N GLY A 119 17.41 -0.43 -11.12
CA GLY A 119 17.80 -1.24 -12.27
C GLY A 119 16.65 -2.12 -12.78
N SER A 120 16.89 -2.82 -13.88
CA SER A 120 15.94 -3.78 -14.43
C SER A 120 15.85 -5.04 -13.56
N ARG A 121 14.72 -5.78 -13.65
CA ARG A 121 14.54 -7.07 -12.96
C ARG A 121 15.55 -8.14 -13.41
N ARG A 122 16.12 -7.98 -14.62
CA ARG A 122 17.20 -8.80 -15.17
C ARG A 122 18.43 -7.91 -15.29
N MET A 123 19.26 -7.89 -14.28
CA MET A 123 20.50 -7.11 -14.30
C MET A 123 21.58 -7.84 -15.10
N SER A 124 22.47 -7.06 -15.72
CA SER A 124 23.69 -7.60 -16.32
C SER A 124 24.75 -7.88 -15.26
N ALA A 125 25.73 -8.74 -15.56
CA ALA A 125 26.87 -9.00 -14.69
C ALA A 125 27.65 -7.71 -14.33
N TYR A 126 27.67 -6.73 -15.23
CA TYR A 126 28.25 -5.40 -14.97
C TYR A 126 27.39 -4.64 -13.94
N GLY A 127 26.07 -4.58 -14.14
CA GLY A 127 25.16 -3.92 -13.22
C GLY A 127 25.22 -4.49 -11.81
N GLU A 128 25.31 -5.82 -11.68
CA GLU A 128 25.48 -6.50 -10.39
C GLU A 128 26.78 -6.05 -9.70
N ARG A 129 27.91 -6.08 -10.41
CA ARG A 129 29.21 -5.65 -9.83
C ARG A 129 29.18 -4.19 -9.38
N MET A 130 28.62 -3.31 -10.22
CA MET A 130 28.53 -1.88 -9.88
C MET A 130 27.64 -1.64 -8.66
N THR A 131 26.47 -2.29 -8.60
CA THR A 131 25.59 -2.18 -7.42
C THR A 131 26.34 -2.61 -6.15
N ARG A 132 26.99 -3.79 -6.15
CA ARG A 132 27.75 -4.28 -5.00
C ARG A 132 28.92 -3.38 -4.59
N SER A 133 29.44 -2.55 -5.50
CA SER A 133 30.55 -1.63 -5.17
C SER A 133 30.08 -0.30 -4.60
N ILE A 134 28.80 0.03 -4.77
CA ILE A 134 28.20 1.30 -4.32
C ILE A 134 27.44 1.11 -2.99
N THR A 135 26.85 -0.07 -2.79
CA THR A 135 26.08 -0.44 -1.58
C THR A 135 26.90 -1.30 -0.61
#